data_72896f665feb0dbd05c5e16f1df0106e
#
_entry.id   72896f665feb0dbd05c5e16f1df0106e
#
_cell.length_a   1.000
_cell.length_b   1.000
_cell.length_c   1.000
_cell.angle_alpha   90.00
_cell.angle_beta   90.00
_cell.angle_gamma   90.00
#
_symmetry.space_group_name_H-M   'P 1'
#
loop_
_entity.id
_entity.type
_entity.pdbx_description
1 polymer ?
#
loop_
_entity_poly.entity_id
_entity_poly.type
_entity_poly.pdbx_seq_one_letter_code
_entity_poly.pdbx_strand_id
1 'polypeptide(L)'
;MKIVIIGASGTVGRAVTEELSRRHEVIRVGRTQGDYQVDITSQASVQALFEKIGPVDAIVSASGGVHFGPLATMTDGEFNQGLQDKLLGQVRLALTGQRYLNEGGSITLISGIVAHEPIAQGVNA
;
A
#
# COMPACT_ATOMS: atom_id res chain seq x y z
N MET A 1 -3.44 -5.36 19.14
CA MET A 1 -2.45 -5.70 18.10
C MET A 1 -1.75 -4.44 17.61
N LYS A 2 -0.54 -4.59 17.17
CA LYS A 2 0.22 -3.51 16.53
C LYS A 2 0.06 -3.64 15.02
N ILE A 3 -0.59 -2.66 14.41
CA ILE A 3 -0.97 -2.68 12.99
C ILE A 3 -0.32 -1.50 12.27
N VAL A 4 0.42 -1.79 11.19
CA VAL A 4 0.94 -0.73 10.32
C VAL A 4 0.03 -0.55 9.12
N ILE A 5 -0.37 0.68 8.85
CA ILE A 5 -1.23 1.02 7.72
C ILE A 5 -0.47 1.93 6.77
N ILE A 6 -0.17 1.42 5.58
CA ILE A 6 0.49 2.18 4.53
C ILE A 6 -0.59 2.83 3.66
N GLY A 7 -0.48 4.13 3.45
CA GLY A 7 -1.53 4.91 2.79
C GLY A 7 -2.60 5.38 3.76
N ALA A 8 -2.24 5.57 5.01
CA ALA A 8 -3.16 5.92 6.10
C ALA A 8 -3.90 7.24 5.90
N SER A 9 -3.35 8.17 5.14
CA SER A 9 -3.96 9.49 4.90
C SER A 9 -4.89 9.54 3.68
N GLY A 10 -4.93 8.48 2.88
CA GLY A 10 -5.85 8.39 1.73
C GLY A 10 -7.28 8.10 2.15
N THR A 11 -8.19 8.06 1.19
CA THR A 11 -9.62 7.86 1.45
C THR A 11 -9.90 6.56 2.21
N VAL A 12 -9.42 5.43 1.67
CA VAL A 12 -9.62 4.12 2.31
C VAL A 12 -8.77 4.01 3.57
N GLY A 13 -7.51 4.43 3.49
CA GLY A 13 -6.58 4.33 4.62
C GLY A 13 -7.05 5.12 5.84
N ARG A 14 -7.65 6.27 5.63
CA ARG A 14 -8.17 7.09 6.73
C ARG A 14 -9.34 6.39 7.45
N ALA A 15 -10.25 5.81 6.69
CA ALA A 15 -11.37 5.08 7.26
C ALA A 15 -10.91 3.83 8.03
N VAL A 16 -9.97 3.10 7.48
CA VAL A 16 -9.38 1.91 8.13
C VAL A 16 -8.64 2.31 9.40
N THR A 17 -7.87 3.38 9.35
CA THR A 17 -7.12 3.90 10.51
C THR A 17 -8.08 4.29 11.62
N GLU A 18 -9.14 5.02 11.31
CA GLU A 18 -10.14 5.43 12.30
C GLU A 18 -10.77 4.23 12.98
N GLU A 19 -11.19 3.23 12.22
CA GLU A 19 -11.84 2.05 12.78
C GLU A 19 -10.89 1.21 13.63
N LEU A 20 -9.70 0.94 13.14
CA LEU A 20 -8.75 0.07 13.85
C LEU A 20 -8.11 0.74 15.06
N SER A 21 -7.98 2.07 15.05
CA SER A 21 -7.40 2.82 16.18
C SER A 21 -8.24 2.73 17.46
N ARG A 22 -9.50 2.35 17.35
CA ARG A 22 -10.38 2.18 18.52
C ARG A 22 -10.01 0.99 19.39
N ARG A 23 -9.33 -0.03 18.80
CA ARG A 23 -9.09 -1.31 19.47
C ARG A 23 -7.64 -1.76 19.40
N HIS A 24 -6.82 -1.11 18.59
CA HIS A 24 -5.45 -1.54 18.33
C HIS A 24 -4.49 -0.36 18.33
N GLU A 25 -3.21 -0.67 18.50
CA GLU A 25 -2.14 0.30 18.26
C GLU A 25 -1.92 0.40 16.75
N VAL A 26 -2.18 1.56 16.17
CA VAL A 26 -2.03 1.79 14.73
C VAL A 26 -0.82 2.68 14.46
N ILE A 27 0.04 2.22 13.57
CA ILE A 27 1.17 3.00 13.03
C ILE A 27 0.76 3.47 11.64
N ARG A 28 0.66 4.78 11.49
CA ARG A 28 0.23 5.41 10.24
C ARG A 28 1.44 5.71 9.38
N VAL A 29 1.41 5.23 8.14
CA VAL A 29 2.50 5.43 7.19
C VAL A 29 1.93 6.02 5.91
N GLY A 30 2.56 7.07 5.44
CA GLY A 30 2.20 7.73 4.20
C GLY A 30 3.42 8.15 3.42
N ARG A 31 3.22 8.74 2.25
CA ARG A 31 4.32 9.23 1.42
C ARG A 31 4.96 10.47 2.01
N THR A 32 4.13 11.39 2.54
CA THR A 32 4.55 12.67 3.09
C THR A 32 4.02 12.94 4.49
N GLN A 33 3.13 12.10 4.99
CA GLN A 33 2.45 12.28 6.27
C GLN A 33 2.45 10.97 7.05
N GLY A 34 2.04 11.05 8.32
CA GLY A 34 1.92 9.90 9.20
C GLY A 34 3.06 9.80 10.20
N ASP A 35 3.04 8.76 10.99
CA ASP A 35 4.09 8.50 12.00
C ASP A 35 5.43 8.18 11.35
N TYR A 36 5.38 7.56 10.17
CA TYR A 36 6.54 7.28 9.31
C TYR A 36 6.19 7.57 7.87
N GLN A 37 7.22 7.73 7.04
CA GLN A 37 7.07 7.99 5.61
C GLN A 37 7.75 6.88 4.81
N VAL A 38 7.19 6.55 3.65
CA VAL A 38 7.74 5.53 2.76
C VAL A 38 7.43 5.86 1.30
N ASP A 39 8.38 5.54 0.43
CA ASP A 39 8.17 5.48 -1.02
C ASP A 39 8.13 4.01 -1.42
N ILE A 40 6.93 3.48 -1.69
CA ILE A 40 6.76 2.06 -2.02
C ILE A 40 7.34 1.66 -3.37
N THR A 41 7.72 2.63 -4.20
CA THR A 41 8.44 2.36 -5.46
C THR A 41 9.93 2.11 -5.23
N SER A 42 10.41 2.32 -4.01
CA SER A 42 11.82 2.15 -3.63
C SER A 42 11.98 1.00 -2.63
N GLN A 43 12.70 -0.05 -3.02
CA GLN A 43 12.98 -1.17 -2.13
C GLN A 43 13.77 -0.72 -0.88
N ALA A 44 14.72 0.20 -1.06
CA ALA A 44 15.50 0.72 0.06
C ALA A 44 14.63 1.48 1.06
N SER A 45 13.64 2.26 0.58
CA SER A 45 12.70 2.98 1.42
C SER A 45 11.82 2.02 2.23
N VAL A 46 11.32 0.96 1.59
CA VAL A 46 10.50 -0.06 2.25
C VAL A 46 11.30 -0.80 3.33
N GLN A 47 12.52 -1.19 3.02
CA GLN A 47 13.39 -1.86 3.99
C GLN A 47 13.68 -0.96 5.20
N ALA A 48 14.02 0.30 4.95
CA ALA A 48 14.28 1.26 6.02
C ALA A 48 13.05 1.49 6.92
N LEU A 49 11.85 1.51 6.33
CA LEU A 49 10.61 1.64 7.08
C LEU A 49 10.45 0.52 8.11
N PHE A 50 10.56 -0.73 7.68
CA PHE A 50 10.37 -1.86 8.57
C PHE A 50 11.48 -1.99 9.61
N GLU A 51 12.69 -1.60 9.27
CA GLU A 51 13.79 -1.54 10.25
C GLU A 51 13.49 -0.56 11.38
N LYS A 52 12.83 0.56 11.07
CA LYS A 52 12.45 1.55 12.10
C LYS A 52 11.26 1.09 12.93
N ILE A 53 10.26 0.48 12.29
CA ILE A 53 9.04 0.06 12.97
C ILE A 53 9.28 -1.17 13.84
N GLY A 54 10.06 -2.13 13.34
CA GLY A 54 10.26 -3.42 14.01
C GLY A 54 9.07 -4.36 13.85
N PRO A 55 8.95 -5.37 14.72
CA PRO A 55 7.90 -6.40 14.59
C PRO A 55 6.49 -5.83 14.73
N VAL A 56 5.57 -6.34 13.90
CA VAL A 56 4.16 -5.94 13.90
C VAL A 56 3.25 -7.17 13.79
N ASP A 57 1.99 -7.01 14.16
CA ASP A 57 1.00 -8.09 14.09
C ASP A 57 0.25 -8.11 12.76
N ALA A 58 0.11 -6.95 12.12
CA ALA A 58 -0.57 -6.87 10.82
C ALA A 58 -0.01 -5.73 9.99
N ILE A 59 -0.02 -5.94 8.68
CA ILE A 59 0.35 -4.95 7.68
C ILE A 59 -0.86 -4.75 6.77
N VAL A 60 -1.30 -3.49 6.64
CA VAL A 60 -2.41 -3.13 5.76
C VAL A 60 -1.89 -2.14 4.73
N SER A 61 -2.05 -2.46 3.46
CA SER A 61 -1.75 -1.53 2.37
C SER A 61 -3.04 -0.95 1.82
N ALA A 62 -3.17 0.37 1.88
CA ALA A 62 -4.26 1.13 1.29
C ALA A 62 -3.70 2.17 0.32
N SER A 63 -2.55 1.88 -0.28
CA SER A 63 -1.86 2.80 -1.17
C SER A 63 -1.57 2.16 -2.52
N GLY A 64 -1.12 2.97 -3.45
CA GLY A 64 -0.78 2.57 -4.79
C GLY A 64 -1.55 3.36 -5.82
N GLY A 65 -0.82 4.14 -6.65
CA GLY A 65 -1.40 4.95 -7.69
C GLY A 65 -1.44 4.24 -9.03
N VAL A 66 -2.42 4.59 -9.84
CA VAL A 66 -2.54 4.13 -11.22
C VAL A 66 -2.85 5.31 -12.12
N HIS A 67 -2.61 5.13 -13.42
CA HIS A 67 -3.02 6.09 -14.43
C HIS A 67 -4.36 5.65 -15.02
N PHE A 68 -5.36 6.53 -14.99
CA PHE A 68 -6.65 6.30 -15.65
C PHE A 68 -6.65 7.01 -17.00
N GLY A 69 -6.93 6.26 -18.05
CA GLY A 69 -6.99 6.79 -19.40
C GLY A 69 -7.24 5.69 -20.43
N PRO A 70 -7.59 6.08 -21.68
CA PRO A 70 -7.84 5.10 -22.74
C PRO A 70 -6.53 4.40 -23.14
N LEU A 71 -6.62 3.10 -23.39
CA LEU A 71 -5.47 2.29 -23.81
C LEU A 71 -4.81 2.84 -25.08
N ALA A 72 -5.63 3.33 -26.02
CA ALA A 72 -5.15 3.81 -27.31
C ALA A 72 -4.14 4.96 -27.22
N THR A 73 -4.20 5.77 -26.17
CA THR A 73 -3.33 6.94 -25.98
C THR A 73 -2.41 6.81 -24.77
N MET A 74 -2.47 5.70 -24.06
CA MET A 74 -1.63 5.50 -22.88
C MET A 74 -0.17 5.33 -23.28
N THR A 75 0.72 6.05 -22.57
CA THR A 75 2.16 5.92 -22.79
C THR A 75 2.73 4.78 -21.94
N ASP A 76 3.94 4.34 -22.32
CA ASP A 76 4.68 3.34 -21.55
C ASP A 76 4.91 3.78 -20.11
N GLY A 77 5.29 5.04 -19.90
CA GLY A 77 5.50 5.60 -18.56
C GLY A 77 4.23 5.64 -17.72
N GLU A 78 3.10 5.99 -18.33
CA GLU A 78 1.81 5.99 -17.63
C GLU A 78 1.40 4.58 -17.19
N PHE A 79 1.56 3.59 -18.06
CA PHE A 79 1.28 2.20 -17.72
C PHE A 79 2.22 1.70 -16.62
N ASN A 80 3.50 2.03 -16.73
CA ASN A 80 4.52 1.65 -15.75
C ASN A 80 4.24 2.23 -14.36
N GLN A 81 3.60 3.38 -14.27
CA GLN A 81 3.23 4.00 -12.99
C GLN A 81 2.40 3.03 -12.13
N GLY A 82 1.38 2.42 -12.70
CA GLY A 82 0.55 1.45 -11.98
C GLY A 82 1.31 0.18 -11.62
N LEU A 83 2.18 -0.29 -12.53
CA LEU A 83 3.02 -1.45 -12.24
C LEU A 83 3.96 -1.20 -11.07
N GLN A 84 4.65 -0.07 -11.05
CA GLN A 84 5.64 0.24 -10.01
C GLN A 84 4.99 0.59 -8.68
N ASP A 85 3.85 1.26 -8.70
CA ASP A 85 3.21 1.78 -7.50
C ASP A 85 2.19 0.78 -6.95
N LYS A 86 1.11 0.54 -7.67
CA LYS A 86 0.03 -0.30 -7.16
C LYS A 86 0.39 -1.79 -7.10
N LEU A 87 1.04 -2.33 -8.13
CA LEU A 87 1.40 -3.75 -8.13
C LEU A 87 2.69 -4.00 -7.36
N LEU A 88 3.82 -3.54 -7.89
CA LEU A 88 5.13 -3.85 -7.31
C LEU A 88 5.34 -3.16 -5.95
N GLY A 89 4.75 -1.99 -5.73
CA GLY A 89 4.80 -1.32 -4.44
C GLY A 89 4.22 -2.18 -3.34
N GLN A 90 3.04 -2.75 -3.56
CA GLN A 90 2.40 -3.65 -2.59
C GLN A 90 3.16 -4.98 -2.46
N VAL A 91 3.72 -5.49 -3.55
CA VAL A 91 4.55 -6.70 -3.51
C VAL A 91 5.79 -6.47 -2.65
N ARG A 92 6.44 -5.30 -2.79
CA ARG A 92 7.60 -4.95 -1.93
C ARG A 92 7.22 -4.90 -0.46
N LEU A 93 6.07 -4.33 -0.14
CA LEU A 93 5.58 -4.29 1.24
C LEU A 93 5.38 -5.70 1.80
N ALA A 94 4.80 -6.60 1.01
CA ALA A 94 4.56 -7.97 1.44
C ALA A 94 5.85 -8.76 1.57
N LEU A 95 6.73 -8.69 0.59
CA LEU A 95 7.99 -9.45 0.60
C LEU A 95 8.92 -9.01 1.74
N THR A 96 9.02 -7.73 1.97
CA THR A 96 9.86 -7.20 3.05
C THR A 96 9.17 -7.33 4.40
N GLY A 97 7.89 -6.93 4.46
CA GLY A 97 7.12 -6.89 5.69
C GLY A 97 6.89 -8.25 6.33
N GLN A 98 6.80 -9.31 5.55
CA GLN A 98 6.59 -10.67 6.11
C GLN A 98 7.66 -11.06 7.12
N ARG A 99 8.87 -10.54 6.99
CA ARG A 99 9.98 -10.82 7.92
C ARG A 99 9.80 -10.16 9.26
N TYR A 100 8.91 -9.18 9.35
CA TYR A 100 8.64 -8.41 10.57
C TYR A 100 7.30 -8.77 11.20
N LEU A 101 6.57 -9.75 10.63
CA LEU A 101 5.31 -10.19 11.20
C LEU A 101 5.56 -11.09 12.40
N ASN A 102 4.84 -10.81 13.48
CA ASN A 102 4.75 -11.72 14.60
C ASN A 102 4.00 -12.99 14.19
N GLU A 103 4.17 -14.07 14.92
CA GLU A 103 3.48 -15.33 14.65
C GLU A 103 1.96 -15.11 14.62
N GLY A 104 1.32 -15.67 13.61
CA GLY A 104 -0.11 -15.50 13.39
C GLY A 104 -0.50 -14.17 12.77
N GLY A 105 0.48 -13.36 12.34
CA GLY A 105 0.24 -12.06 11.72
C GLY A 105 -0.37 -12.15 10.33
N SER A 106 -0.84 -11.03 9.82
CA SER A 106 -1.51 -10.96 8.53
C SER A 106 -1.03 -9.79 7.67
N ILE A 107 -1.21 -9.94 6.35
CA ILE A 107 -0.95 -8.88 5.37
C ILE A 107 -2.22 -8.72 4.54
N THR A 108 -2.73 -7.49 4.46
CA THR A 108 -3.90 -7.14 3.65
C THR A 108 -3.48 -6.15 2.58
N LEU A 109 -3.73 -6.48 1.34
CA LEU A 109 -3.42 -5.65 0.18
C LEU A 109 -4.70 -5.13 -0.45
N ILE A 110 -4.59 -4.04 -1.22
CA ILE A 110 -5.74 -3.44 -1.89
C ILE A 110 -5.76 -3.82 -3.37
N SER A 111 -6.94 -4.15 -3.86
CA SER A 111 -7.23 -4.36 -5.26
C SER A 111 -8.48 -3.58 -5.63
N GLY A 112 -8.83 -3.53 -6.90
CA GLY A 112 -9.99 -2.80 -7.38
C GLY A 112 -11.03 -3.70 -8.02
N ILE A 113 -12.29 -3.28 -7.97
CA ILE A 113 -13.39 -3.99 -8.63
C ILE A 113 -13.17 -4.12 -10.15
N VAL A 114 -12.37 -3.24 -10.74
CA VAL A 114 -12.05 -3.29 -12.17
C VAL A 114 -11.34 -4.57 -12.59
N ALA A 115 -10.78 -5.34 -11.66
CA ALA A 115 -10.25 -6.67 -11.93
C ALA A 115 -11.35 -7.63 -12.39
N HIS A 116 -12.59 -7.41 -11.98
CA HIS A 116 -13.76 -8.23 -12.32
C HIS A 116 -14.74 -7.49 -13.24
N GLU A 117 -14.74 -6.16 -13.19
CA GLU A 117 -15.61 -5.30 -13.98
C GLU A 117 -14.78 -4.25 -14.72
N PRO A 118 -14.12 -4.63 -15.83
CA PRO A 118 -13.25 -3.71 -16.56
C PRO A 118 -13.98 -2.46 -17.05
N ILE A 119 -13.27 -1.33 -17.00
CA ILE A 119 -13.77 -0.06 -17.53
C ILE A 119 -12.81 0.44 -18.61
N ALA A 120 -13.32 1.28 -19.54
CA ALA A 120 -12.57 1.72 -20.71
C ALA A 120 -11.27 2.45 -20.37
N GLN A 121 -11.23 3.17 -19.25
CA GLN A 121 -10.07 3.97 -18.83
C GLN A 121 -9.31 3.34 -17.66
N GLY A 122 -9.55 2.09 -17.36
CA GLY A 122 -9.00 1.43 -16.19
C GLY A 122 -7.99 0.33 -16.47
N VAL A 123 -7.38 0.30 -17.66
CA VAL A 123 -6.44 -0.77 -18.04
C VAL A 123 -5.22 -0.85 -17.13
N ASN A 124 -4.83 0.27 -16.53
CA ASN A 124 -3.70 0.36 -15.61
C ASN A 124 -4.09 0.06 -14.14
N ALA A 125 -5.37 -0.01 -13.83
CA ALA A 125 -5.87 -0.15 -12.46
C ALA A 125 -5.83 -1.61 -11.92
#